data_3a2e5810902a3954553e3f3a97141b2c
#
_entry.id   3a2e5810902a3954553e3f3a97141b2c
#
_cell.length_a   1.000
_cell.length_b   1.000
_cell.length_c   1.000
_cell.angle_alpha   90.00
_cell.angle_beta   90.00
_cell.angle_gamma   90.00
#
_symmetry.space_group_name_H-M   'P 1'
#
loop_
_entity.id
_entity.type
_entity.pdbx_description
1 polymer ?
#
loop_
_entity_poly.entity_id
_entity_poly.type
_entity_poly.pdbx_seq_one_letter_code
_entity_poly.pdbx_strand_id
1 'polypeptide(L)'
;MTHPVRTQWIDIAPGFAGYLALPPGGHGPGLVLFQEIFGVNEHIQGVAQQYALAGFVVLAPDVFWREAPKVELGYEGDDWNRAIALMKSYKTEEALSDIAQTVRVLRGRTEVGGRKVGALGYCMGGRLAYQAAATTDIDAAVPYYGGGIHTQLERV
;
A
#
# COMPACT_ATOMS: atom_id res chain seq x y z
N MET A 1 -0.14 7.31 29.63
CA MET A 1 -0.27 7.67 28.18
C MET A 1 -0.37 6.44 27.35
N THR A 2 -1.45 6.29 26.65
CA THR A 2 -1.64 5.22 25.68
C THR A 2 -0.88 5.57 24.41
N HIS A 3 -0.03 4.68 23.93
CA HIS A 3 0.47 4.75 22.57
C HIS A 3 -0.59 4.15 21.67
N PRO A 4 -1.33 4.96 20.95
CA PRO A 4 -2.56 4.45 20.35
C PRO A 4 -2.31 3.53 19.16
N VAL A 5 -1.22 3.71 18.42
CA VAL A 5 -0.95 2.95 17.20
C VAL A 5 0.29 2.08 17.38
N ARG A 6 0.20 0.81 16.98
CA ARG A 6 1.33 -0.10 16.94
C ARG A 6 1.72 -0.35 15.49
N THR A 7 3.02 -0.32 15.20
CA THR A 7 3.55 -0.49 13.85
C THR A 7 4.61 -1.58 13.82
N GLN A 8 4.70 -2.30 12.71
CA GLN A 8 5.73 -3.29 12.45
C GLN A 8 5.81 -3.59 10.95
N TRP A 9 6.95 -4.04 10.51
CA TRP A 9 7.09 -4.66 9.19
C TRP A 9 6.70 -6.12 9.29
N ILE A 10 5.91 -6.59 8.33
CA ILE A 10 5.52 -8.01 8.21
C ILE A 10 5.89 -8.52 6.82
N ASP A 11 6.03 -9.83 6.70
CA ASP A 11 6.19 -10.46 5.39
C ASP A 11 4.83 -10.67 4.72
N ILE A 12 4.70 -10.17 3.49
CA ILE A 12 3.55 -10.47 2.62
C ILE A 12 3.84 -11.75 1.83
N ALA A 13 5.07 -11.89 1.36
CA ALA A 13 5.61 -13.07 0.72
C ALA A 13 7.13 -13.10 0.98
N PRO A 14 7.86 -14.18 0.65
CA PRO A 14 9.31 -14.21 0.81
C PRO A 14 9.98 -13.04 0.08
N GLY A 15 10.69 -12.19 0.83
CA GLY A 15 11.37 -10.99 0.34
C GLY A 15 10.45 -9.79 0.11
N PHE A 16 9.16 -9.94 0.22
CA PHE A 16 8.16 -8.89 0.02
C PHE A 16 7.53 -8.51 1.35
N ALA A 17 7.93 -7.37 1.90
CA ALA A 17 7.43 -6.88 3.18
C ALA A 17 6.33 -5.83 3.01
N GLY A 18 5.60 -5.58 4.09
CA GLY A 18 4.66 -4.49 4.20
C GLY A 18 4.71 -3.84 5.57
N TYR A 19 4.49 -2.54 5.61
CA TYR A 19 4.41 -1.79 6.85
C TYR A 19 2.98 -1.87 7.39
N LEU A 20 2.84 -2.51 8.54
CA LEU A 20 1.55 -2.71 9.21
C LEU A 20 1.38 -1.68 10.32
N ALA A 21 0.24 -1.00 10.33
CA ALA A 21 -0.17 -0.12 11.43
C ALA A 21 -1.50 -0.60 11.98
N LEU A 22 -1.54 -0.84 13.28
CA LEU A 22 -2.72 -1.34 13.98
C LEU A 22 -3.42 -0.22 14.76
N PRO A 23 -4.76 -0.17 14.72
CA PRO A 23 -5.51 0.84 15.46
C PRO A 23 -5.39 0.65 16.98
N PRO A 24 -5.75 1.68 17.77
CA PRO A 24 -5.70 1.60 19.24
C PRO A 24 -6.46 0.42 19.83
N GLY A 25 -7.59 0.07 19.24
CA GLY A 25 -8.40 -1.09 19.66
C GLY A 25 -7.83 -2.44 19.22
N GLY A 26 -6.80 -2.47 18.41
CA GLY A 26 -6.13 -3.68 17.94
C GLY A 26 -6.85 -4.40 16.79
N HIS A 27 -8.01 -3.94 16.37
CA HIS A 27 -8.78 -4.54 15.27
C HIS A 27 -9.64 -3.48 14.58
N GLY A 28 -9.98 -3.73 13.33
CA GLY A 28 -10.80 -2.83 12.52
C GLY A 28 -10.85 -3.29 11.05
N PRO A 29 -11.55 -2.54 10.20
CA PRO A 29 -11.54 -2.81 8.76
C PRO A 29 -10.14 -2.66 8.19
N GLY A 30 -9.84 -3.42 7.14
CA GLY A 30 -8.53 -3.38 6.49
C GLY A 30 -8.42 -2.25 5.48
N LEU A 31 -7.22 -1.70 5.38
CA LEU A 31 -6.90 -0.69 4.38
C LEU A 31 -5.51 -0.98 3.79
N VAL A 32 -5.47 -1.28 2.50
CA VAL A 32 -4.20 -1.33 1.78
C VAL A 32 -3.83 0.09 1.37
N LEU A 33 -2.67 0.55 1.80
CA LEU A 33 -2.16 1.88 1.47
C LEU A 33 -1.01 1.77 0.48
N PHE A 34 -1.21 2.25 -0.74
CA PHE A 34 -0.19 2.23 -1.78
C PHE A 34 0.62 3.51 -1.80
N GLN A 35 1.92 3.35 -1.86
CA GLN A 35 2.93 4.41 -1.87
C GLN A 35 2.88 5.27 -3.14
N GLU A 36 3.51 6.43 -3.04
CA GLU A 36 3.99 7.19 -4.19
C GLU A 36 5.21 6.49 -4.81
N ILE A 37 5.99 7.18 -5.65
CA ILE A 37 7.19 6.58 -6.25
C ILE A 37 8.42 6.59 -5.32
N PHE A 38 8.27 7.09 -4.10
CA PHE A 38 9.37 7.31 -3.14
C PHE A 38 9.50 6.20 -2.09
N GLY A 39 8.77 5.10 -2.26
CA GLY A 39 8.78 4.00 -1.29
C GLY A 39 7.81 4.22 -0.14
N VAL A 40 7.82 3.26 0.79
CA VAL A 40 7.11 3.40 2.08
C VAL A 40 7.99 4.23 3.00
N ASN A 41 8.12 5.50 2.65
CA ASN A 41 8.95 6.48 3.36
C ASN A 41 8.24 7.03 4.60
N GLU A 42 8.88 7.96 5.29
CA GLU A 42 8.34 8.57 6.50
C GLU A 42 6.94 9.15 6.30
N HIS A 43 6.69 9.78 5.15
CA HIS A 43 5.38 10.34 4.81
C HIS A 43 4.31 9.25 4.74
N ILE A 44 4.54 8.19 3.99
CA ILE A 44 3.58 7.08 3.84
C ILE A 44 3.40 6.33 5.16
N GLN A 45 4.46 6.13 5.93
CA GLN A 45 4.35 5.56 7.28
C GLN A 45 3.49 6.44 8.19
N GLY A 46 3.66 7.76 8.11
CA GLY A 46 2.81 8.71 8.84
C GLY A 46 1.33 8.65 8.43
N VAL A 47 1.06 8.54 7.14
CA VAL A 47 -0.30 8.36 6.61
C VAL A 47 -0.89 7.05 7.11
N ALA A 48 -0.13 5.96 7.10
CA ALA A 48 -0.58 4.67 7.65
C ALA A 48 -0.97 4.79 9.13
N GLN A 49 -0.17 5.49 9.91
CA GLN A 49 -0.46 5.71 11.34
C GLN A 49 -1.71 6.57 11.55
N GLN A 50 -1.93 7.58 10.72
CA GLN A 50 -3.14 8.42 10.80
C GLN A 50 -4.40 7.60 10.53
N TYR A 51 -4.40 6.76 9.50
CA TYR A 51 -5.54 5.89 9.23
C TYR A 51 -5.72 4.81 10.30
N ALA A 52 -4.63 4.29 10.85
CA ALA A 52 -4.72 3.36 11.98
C ALA A 52 -5.34 4.06 13.21
N LEU A 53 -4.96 5.30 13.45
CA LEU A 53 -5.57 6.09 14.54
C LEU A 53 -7.07 6.31 14.31
N ALA A 54 -7.52 6.38 13.06
CA ALA A 54 -8.92 6.47 12.70
C ALA A 54 -9.68 5.12 12.79
N GLY A 55 -8.99 4.02 13.11
CA GLY A 55 -9.62 2.72 13.35
C GLY A 55 -9.35 1.65 12.31
N PHE A 56 -8.52 1.91 11.30
CA PHE A 56 -8.20 0.94 10.26
C PHE A 56 -6.99 0.07 10.62
N VAL A 57 -7.01 -1.17 10.18
CA VAL A 57 -5.81 -2.02 10.10
C VAL A 57 -5.16 -1.74 8.76
N VAL A 58 -4.02 -1.05 8.76
CA VAL A 58 -3.38 -0.53 7.55
C VAL A 58 -2.17 -1.36 7.18
N LEU A 59 -2.09 -1.78 5.92
CA LEU A 59 -0.93 -2.47 5.36
C LEU A 59 -0.43 -1.72 4.14
N ALA A 60 0.79 -1.18 4.22
CA ALA A 60 1.45 -0.50 3.11
C ALA A 60 2.53 -1.41 2.52
N PRO A 61 2.28 -2.02 1.34
CA PRO A 61 3.24 -2.93 0.73
C PRO A 61 4.45 -2.19 0.17
N ASP A 62 5.62 -2.80 0.32
CA ASP A 62 6.89 -2.34 -0.24
C ASP A 62 6.99 -2.76 -1.71
N VAL A 63 6.37 -2.02 -2.62
CA VAL A 63 6.15 -2.48 -4.00
C VAL A 63 7.42 -2.49 -4.85
N PHE A 64 8.48 -1.82 -4.45
CA PHE A 64 9.77 -1.87 -5.17
C PHE A 64 10.72 -2.96 -4.65
N TRP A 65 10.22 -3.89 -3.88
CA TRP A 65 11.02 -4.90 -3.18
C TRP A 65 11.93 -5.75 -4.07
N ARG A 66 11.56 -5.95 -5.34
CA ARG A 66 12.39 -6.73 -6.27
C ARG A 66 13.68 -6.02 -6.62
N GLU A 67 13.64 -4.70 -6.70
CA GLU A 67 14.84 -3.88 -6.99
C GLU A 67 15.65 -3.60 -5.74
N ALA A 68 14.99 -3.19 -4.66
CA ALA A 68 15.62 -2.97 -3.37
C ALA A 68 14.59 -3.03 -2.26
N PRO A 69 14.88 -3.71 -1.13
CA PRO A 69 13.94 -3.79 -0.02
C PRO A 69 13.86 -2.47 0.74
N LYS A 70 12.65 -2.10 1.12
CA LYS A 70 12.33 -0.97 2.01
C LYS A 70 12.95 0.36 1.54
N VAL A 71 12.74 0.68 0.28
CA VAL A 71 13.18 1.96 -0.29
C VAL A 71 12.46 3.10 0.43
N GLU A 72 13.24 4.08 0.88
CA GLU A 72 12.75 5.31 1.47
C GLU A 72 13.49 6.48 0.85
N LEU A 73 12.85 7.19 -0.07
CA LEU A 73 13.45 8.25 -0.84
C LEU A 73 12.86 9.61 -0.48
N GLY A 74 13.69 10.65 -0.58
CA GLY A 74 13.24 12.04 -0.56
C GLY A 74 12.71 12.47 -1.93
N TYR A 75 12.33 13.74 -2.04
CA TYR A 75 11.58 14.26 -3.18
C TYR A 75 12.45 15.05 -4.17
N GLU A 76 13.74 15.10 -3.96
CA GLU A 76 14.67 15.95 -4.74
C GLU A 76 15.96 15.20 -5.12
N GLY A 77 16.69 15.76 -6.09
CA GLY A 77 18.02 15.31 -6.45
C GLY A 77 18.12 13.87 -6.91
N ASP A 78 19.11 13.17 -6.41
CA ASP A 78 19.36 11.77 -6.77
C ASP A 78 18.23 10.85 -6.34
N ASP A 79 17.56 11.14 -5.24
CA ASP A 79 16.40 10.38 -4.77
C ASP A 79 15.24 10.47 -5.77
N TRP A 80 14.99 11.64 -6.33
CA TRP A 80 14.01 11.82 -7.40
C TRP A 80 14.34 10.97 -8.62
N ASN A 81 15.58 11.02 -9.08
CA ASN A 81 16.03 10.25 -10.24
C ASN A 81 15.89 8.74 -10.00
N ARG A 82 16.24 8.29 -8.80
CA ARG A 82 16.10 6.89 -8.41
C ARG A 82 14.63 6.46 -8.36
N ALA A 83 13.75 7.30 -7.82
CA ALA A 83 12.32 7.05 -7.77
C ALA A 83 11.72 6.87 -9.18
N ILE A 84 12.10 7.73 -10.12
CA ILE A 84 11.66 7.63 -11.52
C ILE A 84 12.15 6.32 -12.15
N ALA A 85 13.40 5.93 -11.91
CA ALA A 85 13.95 4.69 -12.44
C ALA A 85 13.21 3.46 -11.88
N LEU A 86 12.92 3.44 -10.59
CA LEU A 86 12.15 2.36 -9.95
C LEU A 86 10.72 2.28 -10.50
N MET A 87 10.05 3.41 -10.65
CA MET A 87 8.72 3.46 -11.25
C MET A 87 8.70 2.87 -12.66
N LYS A 88 9.69 3.23 -13.48
CA LYS A 88 9.79 2.74 -14.86
C LYS A 88 10.09 1.24 -14.95
N SER A 89 10.80 0.69 -13.98
CA SER A 89 11.11 -0.76 -13.93
C SER A 89 9.96 -1.60 -13.41
N TYR A 90 8.98 -1.01 -12.74
CA TYR A 90 7.87 -1.73 -12.12
C TYR A 90 6.83 -2.15 -13.17
N LYS A 91 6.75 -3.44 -13.44
CA LYS A 91 5.88 -4.01 -14.47
C LYS A 91 4.46 -4.21 -13.96
N THR A 92 3.48 -4.01 -14.83
CA THR A 92 2.06 -4.16 -14.51
C THR A 92 1.73 -5.55 -13.96
N GLU A 93 2.27 -6.63 -14.56
CA GLU A 93 2.02 -7.99 -14.09
C GLU A 93 2.56 -8.23 -12.68
N GLU A 94 3.73 -7.67 -12.38
CA GLU A 94 4.31 -7.71 -11.03
C GLU A 94 3.44 -6.95 -10.04
N ALA A 95 2.95 -5.77 -10.44
CA ALA A 95 2.05 -4.96 -9.62
C ALA A 95 0.76 -5.72 -9.30
N LEU A 96 0.12 -6.34 -10.29
CA LEU A 96 -1.11 -7.09 -10.07
C LEU A 96 -0.91 -8.29 -9.13
N SER A 97 0.22 -8.97 -9.25
CA SER A 97 0.59 -10.06 -8.34
C SER A 97 0.79 -9.54 -6.90
N ASP A 98 1.52 -8.45 -6.75
CA ASP A 98 1.78 -7.84 -5.44
C ASP A 98 0.48 -7.36 -4.76
N ILE A 99 -0.40 -6.74 -5.53
CA ILE A 99 -1.72 -6.30 -5.08
C ILE A 99 -2.53 -7.49 -4.54
N ALA A 100 -2.63 -8.55 -5.33
CA ALA A 100 -3.39 -9.74 -4.95
C ALA A 100 -2.88 -10.37 -3.67
N GLN A 101 -1.56 -10.50 -3.53
CA GLN A 101 -0.94 -11.06 -2.33
C GLN A 101 -1.16 -10.17 -1.10
N THR A 102 -1.04 -8.85 -1.27
CA THR A 102 -1.24 -7.88 -0.19
C THR A 102 -2.68 -7.92 0.34
N VAL A 103 -3.66 -7.92 -0.55
CA VAL A 103 -5.08 -8.02 -0.19
C VAL A 103 -5.35 -9.34 0.55
N ARG A 104 -4.82 -10.43 0.05
CA ARG A 104 -5.00 -11.76 0.68
C ARG A 104 -4.43 -11.78 2.10
N VAL A 105 -3.21 -11.28 2.29
CA VAL A 105 -2.57 -11.25 3.61
C VAL A 105 -3.37 -10.37 4.57
N LEU A 106 -3.80 -9.20 4.13
CA LEU A 106 -4.58 -8.31 4.99
C LEU A 106 -5.93 -8.92 5.38
N ARG A 107 -6.65 -9.52 4.42
CA ARG A 107 -7.92 -10.21 4.73
C ARG A 107 -7.75 -11.36 5.71
N GLY A 108 -6.63 -12.07 5.66
CA GLY A 108 -6.33 -13.20 6.54
C GLY A 108 -5.93 -12.82 7.94
N ARG A 109 -5.72 -11.54 8.23
CA ARG A 109 -5.28 -11.13 9.55
C ARG A 109 -6.43 -11.16 10.55
N THR A 110 -6.12 -11.65 11.76
CA THR A 110 -7.10 -11.73 12.85
C THR A 110 -7.60 -10.34 13.27
N GLU A 111 -6.76 -9.31 13.16
CA GLU A 111 -7.11 -7.95 13.48
C GLU A 111 -8.18 -7.38 12.54
N VAL A 112 -8.25 -7.85 11.30
CA VAL A 112 -9.32 -7.53 10.35
C VAL A 112 -10.57 -8.36 10.65
N GLY A 113 -10.41 -9.65 10.93
CA GLY A 113 -11.49 -10.48 11.47
C GLY A 113 -12.74 -10.55 10.58
N GLY A 114 -12.59 -10.69 9.27
CA GLY A 114 -13.72 -10.76 8.34
C GLY A 114 -14.37 -9.40 8.01
N ARG A 115 -13.87 -8.29 8.51
CA ARG A 115 -14.36 -6.97 8.17
C ARG A 115 -14.00 -6.59 6.73
N LYS A 116 -14.61 -5.53 6.23
CA LYS A 116 -14.34 -5.02 4.88
C LYS A 116 -12.88 -4.57 4.72
N VAL A 117 -12.39 -4.67 3.49
CA VAL A 117 -11.04 -4.23 3.10
C VAL A 117 -11.16 -3.27 1.94
N GLY A 118 -10.56 -2.10 2.08
CA GLY A 118 -10.44 -1.11 1.03
C GLY A 118 -8.99 -0.89 0.62
N ALA A 119 -8.80 -0.10 -0.42
CA ALA A 119 -7.49 0.35 -0.88
C ALA A 119 -7.48 1.86 -1.08
N LEU A 120 -6.33 2.46 -0.83
CA LEU A 120 -6.10 3.88 -1.02
C LEU A 120 -4.67 4.06 -1.50
N GLY A 121 -4.43 5.01 -2.37
CA GLY A 121 -3.09 5.28 -2.84
C GLY A 121 -2.96 6.64 -3.50
N TYR A 122 -1.72 7.10 -3.60
CA TYR A 122 -1.36 8.42 -4.12
C TYR A 122 -0.44 8.28 -5.33
N CYS A 123 -0.70 9.05 -6.39
CA CYS A 123 0.14 9.06 -7.60
C CYS A 123 0.19 7.65 -8.23
N MET A 124 1.37 7.05 -8.38
CA MET A 124 1.48 5.65 -8.80
C MET A 124 0.62 4.72 -7.91
N GLY A 125 0.59 4.97 -6.60
CA GLY A 125 -0.26 4.24 -5.67
C GLY A 125 -1.75 4.42 -5.92
N GLY A 126 -2.17 5.56 -6.44
CA GLY A 126 -3.55 5.77 -6.90
C GLY A 126 -3.91 4.83 -8.03
N ARG A 127 -3.00 4.65 -9.00
CA ARG A 127 -3.18 3.66 -10.06
C ARG A 127 -3.25 2.24 -9.50
N LEU A 128 -2.40 1.91 -8.52
CA LEU A 128 -2.43 0.60 -7.87
C LEU A 128 -3.74 0.35 -7.11
N ALA A 129 -4.29 1.36 -6.45
CA ALA A 129 -5.59 1.27 -5.79
C ALA A 129 -6.71 1.00 -6.81
N TYR A 130 -6.69 1.67 -7.95
CA TYR A 130 -7.61 1.40 -9.04
C TYR A 130 -7.47 -0.04 -9.56
N GLN A 131 -6.23 -0.49 -9.79
CA GLN A 131 -5.97 -1.86 -10.23
C GLN A 131 -6.44 -2.89 -9.20
N ALA A 132 -6.30 -2.59 -7.91
CA ALA A 132 -6.83 -3.44 -6.85
C ALA A 132 -8.36 -3.59 -6.94
N ALA A 133 -9.08 -2.49 -7.20
CA ALA A 133 -10.52 -2.53 -7.41
C ALA A 133 -10.92 -3.35 -8.64
N ALA A 134 -10.11 -3.26 -9.70
CA ALA A 134 -10.38 -3.95 -10.96
C ALA A 134 -10.07 -5.46 -10.95
N THR A 135 -9.16 -5.90 -10.09
CA THR A 135 -8.60 -7.26 -10.16
C THR A 135 -8.73 -8.08 -8.88
N THR A 136 -9.22 -7.49 -7.79
CA THR A 136 -9.43 -8.18 -6.52
C THR A 136 -10.87 -8.00 -6.02
N ASP A 137 -11.18 -8.63 -4.91
CA ASP A 137 -12.50 -8.58 -4.29
C ASP A 137 -12.62 -7.50 -3.20
N ILE A 138 -11.76 -6.47 -3.22
CA ILE A 138 -11.86 -5.40 -2.23
C ILE A 138 -13.21 -4.67 -2.30
N ASP A 139 -13.62 -4.13 -1.18
CA ASP A 139 -14.95 -3.52 -1.01
C ASP A 139 -15.02 -2.07 -1.50
N ALA A 140 -13.90 -1.35 -1.50
CA ALA A 140 -13.81 0.04 -1.95
C ALA A 140 -12.38 0.42 -2.29
N ALA A 141 -12.20 1.42 -3.16
CA ALA A 141 -10.89 1.98 -3.48
C ALA A 141 -10.98 3.50 -3.67
N VAL A 142 -9.94 4.19 -3.21
CA VAL A 142 -9.80 5.64 -3.38
C VAL A 142 -8.47 5.94 -4.09
N PRO A 143 -8.48 6.10 -5.40
CA PRO A 143 -7.29 6.40 -6.18
C PRO A 143 -7.07 7.91 -6.25
N TYR A 144 -6.16 8.43 -5.44
CA TYR A 144 -5.78 9.85 -5.53
C TYR A 144 -4.79 10.07 -6.67
N TYR A 145 -5.15 10.95 -7.61
CA TYR A 145 -4.36 11.40 -8.77
C TYR A 145 -3.50 10.29 -9.43
N GLY A 146 -4.10 9.12 -9.64
CA GLY A 146 -3.42 7.99 -10.27
C GLY A 146 -3.13 8.24 -11.75
N GLY A 147 -1.86 8.29 -12.12
CA GLY A 147 -1.44 8.44 -13.50
C GLY A 147 -1.77 7.20 -14.34
N GLY A 148 -2.30 7.41 -15.55
CA GLY A 148 -2.57 6.34 -16.50
C GLY A 148 -3.89 5.58 -16.28
N ILE A 149 -4.69 5.92 -15.29
CA ILE A 149 -5.99 5.26 -15.06
C ILE A 149 -6.89 5.38 -16.31
N HIS A 150 -6.90 6.53 -16.94
CA HIS A 150 -7.70 6.79 -18.13
C HIS A 150 -7.40 5.85 -19.30
N THR A 151 -6.25 5.19 -19.30
CA THR A 151 -5.88 4.19 -20.32
C THR A 151 -6.28 2.76 -19.93
N GLN A 152 -6.91 2.57 -18.77
CA GLN A 152 -7.22 1.26 -18.19
C GLN A 152 -8.69 1.11 -17.79
N LEU A 153 -9.57 1.98 -18.30
CA LEU A 153 -10.98 2.01 -17.91
C LEU A 153 -11.74 0.73 -18.29
N GLU A 154 -11.26 -0.01 -19.26
CA GLU A 154 -11.87 -1.27 -19.70
C GLU A 154 -11.67 -2.43 -18.71
N ARG A 155 -10.86 -2.22 -17.66
CA ARG A 155 -10.54 -3.26 -16.66
C ARG A 155 -11.48 -3.29 -15.46
N VAL A 156 -12.43 -2.36 -15.38
CA VAL A 156 -13.39 -2.22 -14.27
C VAL A 156 -14.77 -2.73 -14.67
#